data_179f75c2cc1b0e3627990cbc1ceca7d3
#
_entry.id   179f75c2cc1b0e3627990cbc1ceca7d3
#
_cell.length_a   1.000
_cell.length_b   1.000
_cell.length_c   1.000
_cell.angle_alpha   90.00
_cell.angle_beta   90.00
_cell.angle_gamma   90.00
#
_symmetry.space_group_name_H-M   'P 1'
#
loop_
_entity.id
_entity.type
_entity.pdbx_description
1 polymer ?
#
loop_
_entity_poly.entity_id
_entity_poly.type
_entity_poly.pdbx_seq_one_letter_code
_entity_poly.pdbx_strand_id
1 'polypeptide(L)' 'SKDQVKSVLDEIPGVGPARRKALMKSFPSIYEIRDATAEQIAMQADLPMSVAEEIYEFFHNHQ' A
#
# COMPACT_ATOMS: atom_id res chain seq x y z
N SER A 1 -7.61 -11.37 5.56
CA SER A 1 -7.02 -11.56 6.88
C SER A 1 -5.75 -10.73 7.03
N LYS A 2 -5.32 -10.53 8.26
CA LYS A 2 -4.12 -9.74 8.54
C LYS A 2 -2.86 -10.34 7.91
N ASP A 3 -2.76 -11.65 7.92
CA ASP A 3 -1.59 -12.33 7.36
C ASP A 3 -1.54 -12.15 5.85
N GLN A 4 -2.68 -12.16 5.19
CA GLN A 4 -2.78 -11.97 3.77
C GLN A 4 -2.37 -10.56 3.37
N VAL A 5 -2.82 -9.57 4.12
CA VAL A 5 -2.46 -8.17 3.87
C VAL A 5 -0.95 -7.98 3.99
N LYS A 6 -0.37 -8.55 5.04
CA LYS A 6 1.06 -8.45 5.26
C LYS A 6 1.85 -9.06 4.11
N SER A 7 1.44 -10.24 3.64
CA SER A 7 2.14 -10.93 2.57
C SER A 7 2.08 -10.15 1.27
N VAL A 8 0.92 -9.60 0.93
CA VAL A 8 0.74 -8.85 -0.30
C VAL A 8 1.59 -7.58 -0.27
N LEU A 9 1.58 -6.85 0.84
CA LEU A 9 2.34 -5.62 0.94
C LEU A 9 3.85 -5.87 0.89
N ASP A 10 4.29 -7.00 1.41
CA ASP A 10 5.72 -7.35 1.37
C ASP A 10 6.22 -7.61 -0.05
N GLU A 11 5.35 -7.90 -1.00
CA GLU A 11 5.72 -8.14 -2.38
C GLU A 11 5.92 -6.85 -3.18
N ILE A 12 5.46 -5.73 -2.65
CA ILE A 12 5.53 -4.46 -3.38
C ILE A 12 6.92 -3.86 -3.27
N PRO A 13 7.59 -3.57 -4.40
CA PRO A 13 8.90 -2.91 -4.36
C PRO A 13 8.80 -1.56 -3.65
N GLY A 14 9.77 -1.27 -2.81
CA GLY A 14 9.79 -0.01 -2.08
C GLY A 14 8.99 0.00 -0.79
N VAL A 15 8.27 -1.08 -0.49
CA VAL A 15 7.50 -1.17 0.76
C VAL A 15 8.26 -2.06 1.73
N GLY A 16 8.94 -1.42 2.67
CA GLY A 16 9.61 -2.13 3.76
C GLY A 16 8.69 -2.27 4.97
N PRO A 17 9.22 -2.83 6.07
CA PRO A 17 8.41 -3.04 7.27
C PRO A 17 7.75 -1.78 7.82
N ALA A 18 8.46 -0.65 7.79
CA ALA A 18 7.93 0.61 8.31
C ALA A 18 6.78 1.12 7.44
N ARG A 19 6.95 1.06 6.12
CA ARG A 19 5.92 1.50 5.19
C ARG A 19 4.72 0.58 5.20
N ARG A 20 4.95 -0.72 5.29
CA ARG A 20 3.87 -1.69 5.43
C ARG A 20 3.05 -1.39 6.68
N LYS A 21 3.72 -1.11 7.79
CA LYS A 21 3.04 -0.79 9.04
C LYS A 21 2.21 0.47 8.91
N ALA A 22 2.75 1.48 8.24
CA ALA A 22 2.04 2.73 8.00
C ALA A 22 0.78 2.49 7.18
N LEU A 23 0.87 1.67 6.14
CA LEU A 23 -0.28 1.35 5.30
C LEU A 23 -1.34 0.60 6.09
N MET A 24 -0.95 -0.39 6.86
CA MET A 24 -1.89 -1.19 7.66
C MET A 24 -2.57 -0.35 8.73
N LYS A 25 -1.89 0.67 9.23
CA LYS A 25 -2.45 1.57 10.21
C LYS A 25 -3.44 2.56 9.59
N SER A 26 -3.15 3.00 8.37
CA SER A 26 -3.95 4.03 7.68
C SER A 26 -5.14 3.45 6.93
N PHE A 27 -5.06 2.19 6.52
CA PHE A 27 -6.11 1.54 5.73
C PHE A 27 -6.56 0.27 6.44
N PRO A 28 -7.88 0.09 6.64
CA PRO A 28 -8.39 -1.06 7.39
C PRO A 28 -8.26 -2.38 6.64
N SER A 29 -8.16 -2.34 5.31
CA SER A 29 -8.04 -3.57 4.53
C SER A 29 -7.28 -3.30 3.25
N ILE A 30 -6.87 -4.39 2.59
CA ILE A 30 -6.17 -4.30 1.33
C ILE A 30 -7.06 -3.76 0.22
N TYR A 31 -8.35 -3.97 0.32
CA TYR A 31 -9.31 -3.44 -0.65
C TYR A 31 -9.37 -1.93 -0.61
N GLU A 32 -9.23 -1.35 0.57
CA GLU A 32 -9.18 0.09 0.73
C GLU A 32 -7.94 0.67 0.06
N ILE A 33 -6.80 0.00 0.21
CA ILE A 33 -5.57 0.43 -0.44
C ILE A 33 -5.71 0.34 -1.96
N ARG A 34 -6.28 -0.76 -2.44
CA ARG A 34 -6.46 -0.97 -3.88
C ARG A 34 -7.36 0.11 -4.50
N ASP A 35 -8.40 0.50 -3.78
CA ASP A 35 -9.36 1.47 -4.30
C ASP A 35 -8.91 2.91 -4.14
N ALA A 36 -7.86 3.16 -3.39
CA ALA A 36 -7.34 4.51 -3.18
C ALA A 36 -6.49 4.94 -4.37
N THR A 37 -6.43 6.26 -4.60
CA THR A 37 -5.51 6.82 -5.59
C THR A 37 -4.10 6.86 -4.99
N ALA A 38 -3.10 7.04 -5.87
CA ALA A 38 -1.73 7.19 -5.39
C ALA A 38 -1.60 8.39 -4.46
N GLU A 39 -2.31 9.47 -4.78
CA GLU A 39 -2.31 10.67 -3.94
C GLU A 39 -2.90 10.40 -2.56
N GLN A 40 -4.00 9.65 -2.51
CA GLN A 40 -4.61 9.28 -1.25
C GLN A 40 -3.69 8.39 -0.41
N ILE A 41 -3.03 7.46 -1.06
CA ILE A 41 -2.08 6.58 -0.38
C ILE A 41 -0.94 7.39 0.21
N ALA A 42 -0.37 8.29 -0.58
CA ALA A 42 0.73 9.13 -0.12
C ALA A 42 0.32 9.99 1.07
N MET A 43 -0.86 10.58 0.99
CA MET A 43 -1.33 11.48 2.04
C MET A 43 -1.69 10.73 3.32
N GLN A 44 -2.46 9.66 3.21
CA GLN A 44 -2.97 8.96 4.39
C GLN A 44 -1.90 8.15 5.10
N ALA A 45 -0.99 7.55 4.35
CA ALA A 45 0.08 6.74 4.94
C ALA A 45 1.38 7.54 5.12
N ASP A 46 1.37 8.82 4.75
CA ASP A 46 2.54 9.70 4.88
C ASP A 46 3.75 9.11 4.14
N LEU A 47 3.55 8.77 2.87
CA LEU A 47 4.58 8.17 2.04
C LEU A 47 4.97 9.11 0.91
N PRO A 48 6.22 9.00 0.41
CA PRO A 48 6.61 9.72 -0.80
C PRO A 48 5.71 9.32 -1.98
N MET A 49 5.47 10.26 -2.89
CA MET A 49 4.60 10.00 -4.02
C MET A 49 5.11 8.85 -4.89
N SER A 50 6.43 8.74 -5.04
CA SER A 50 7.02 7.64 -5.82
C SER A 50 6.67 6.28 -5.24
N VAL A 51 6.65 6.17 -3.92
CA VAL A 51 6.28 4.92 -3.25
C VAL A 51 4.78 4.67 -3.42
N ALA A 52 3.97 5.70 -3.27
CA ALA A 52 2.53 5.58 -3.43
C ALA A 52 2.17 5.13 -4.85
N GLU A 53 2.88 5.65 -5.85
CA GLU A 53 2.66 5.25 -7.23
C GLU A 53 3.05 3.79 -7.46
N GLU A 54 4.12 3.34 -6.83
CA GLU A 54 4.51 1.92 -6.90
C GLU A 54 3.41 1.02 -6.33
N ILE A 55 2.83 1.44 -5.22
CA ILE A 55 1.76 0.68 -4.58
C ILE A 55 0.53 0.67 -5.49
N TYR A 56 0.17 1.82 -6.03
CA TYR A 56 -0.97 1.93 -6.93
C TYR A 56 -0.80 1.02 -8.15
N GLU A 57 0.36 1.06 -8.78
CA GLU A 57 0.64 0.23 -9.95
C GLU A 57 0.63 -1.24 -9.62
N PHE A 58 1.13 -1.61 -8.46
CA PHE A 58 1.12 -3.01 -8.06
C PHE A 58 -0.29 -3.58 -8.05
N PHE A 59 -1.24 -2.84 -7.48
CA PHE A 59 -2.62 -3.31 -7.37
C PHE A 59 -3.38 -3.25 -8.69
N HIS A 60 -2.97 -2.40 -9.62
CA HIS A 60 -3.69 -2.22 -10.87
C HIS A 60 -3.03 -2.90 -12.06
N ASN A 61 -1.76 -3.26 -11.95
CA ASN A 61 -1.04 -3.89 -13.05
C ASN A 61 -0.72 -5.36 -12.81
N HIS A 62 -0.91 -5.85 -11.60
CA HIS A 62 -0.64 -7.25 -11.25
C HIS A 62 -1.96 -8.00 -11.05
N GLN A 63 -2.69 -8.16 -12.13
CA GLN A 63 -3.96 -8.88 -12.03
C GLN A 63 -3.89 -10.24 -12.64
#